data_9e4d97fea6f445161052ebf5b9968d3c
#
_entry.id   9e4d97fea6f445161052ebf5b9968d3c
#
_cell.length_a   1.000
_cell.length_b   1.000
_cell.length_c   1.000
_cell.angle_alpha   90.00
_cell.angle_beta   90.00
_cell.angle_gamma   90.00
#
_symmetry.space_group_name_H-M   'P 1'
#
loop_
_entity.id
_entity.type
_entity.pdbx_description
1 polymer ?
#
loop_
_entity_poly.entity_id
_entity_poly.type
_entity_poly.pdbx_seq_one_letter_code
_entity_poly.pdbx_strand_id
1 'polypeptide(L)'
;VLELTMATVSGTDAGATAGMLMAEAPSEPGAIMRVGRDKAVCRLVTPDDWLFVSRVHLEFLCGPDNTWHLSWLQGSQPDPSSEVRLVVGEYAQTVPYGGSVPLPRGGAGEIIVQDRTGPRSVNVGFYHEG
;
A
#
# COMPACT_ATOMS: atom_id res chain seq x y z
N VAL A 1 -4.34 -16.58 -0.97
CA VAL A 1 -5.02 -15.37 -1.43
C VAL A 1 -4.57 -14.20 -0.57
N LEU A 2 -4.19 -13.12 -1.20
CA LEU A 2 -3.93 -11.84 -0.53
C LEU A 2 -5.10 -10.91 -0.80
N GLU A 3 -5.75 -10.46 0.26
CA GLU A 3 -6.84 -9.48 0.18
C GLU A 3 -6.33 -8.13 0.65
N LEU A 4 -6.65 -7.08 -0.10
CA LEU A 4 -6.29 -5.71 0.22
C LEU A 4 -7.57 -4.87 0.36
N THR A 5 -7.60 -4.03 1.39
CA THR A 5 -8.66 -3.05 1.59
C THR A 5 -8.03 -1.69 1.77
N MET A 6 -8.30 -0.77 0.85
CA MET A 6 -7.72 0.57 0.90
C MET A 6 -8.75 1.59 1.36
N ALA A 7 -8.37 2.38 2.36
CA ALA A 7 -9.15 3.53 2.81
C ALA A 7 -8.30 4.79 2.70
N THR A 8 -8.91 5.86 2.21
CA THR A 8 -8.26 7.17 2.14
C THR A 8 -8.79 8.04 3.27
N VAL A 9 -7.88 8.64 4.03
CA VAL A 9 -8.23 9.45 5.20
C VAL A 9 -7.72 10.87 5.00
N SER A 10 -8.62 11.86 5.08
CA SER A 10 -8.25 13.27 5.08
C SER A 10 -8.39 13.80 6.50
N GLY A 11 -7.32 13.88 7.18
CA GLY A 11 -7.11 13.76 8.60
C GLY A 11 -7.56 14.78 9.60
N THR A 12 -8.39 15.75 9.31
CA THR A 12 -8.83 16.68 10.38
C THR A 12 -10.15 16.28 11.02
N ASP A 13 -10.94 15.47 10.34
CA ASP A 13 -12.18 14.94 10.90
C ASP A 13 -12.01 13.46 11.20
N ALA A 14 -12.05 13.11 12.47
CA ALA A 14 -12.01 11.72 12.89
C ALA A 14 -13.15 10.96 12.21
N GLY A 15 -12.81 10.02 11.34
CA GLY A 15 -13.77 9.24 10.60
C GLY A 15 -14.10 9.73 9.19
N ALA A 16 -13.47 10.80 8.73
CA ALA A 16 -13.62 11.24 7.34
C ALA A 16 -12.85 10.31 6.41
N THR A 17 -13.47 9.19 6.08
CA THR A 17 -12.94 8.24 5.11
C THR A 17 -13.59 8.53 3.76
N ALA A 18 -12.78 8.85 2.76
CA ALA A 18 -13.26 9.27 1.45
C ALA A 18 -13.64 8.10 0.52
N GLY A 19 -13.70 6.90 1.03
CA GLY A 19 -14.08 5.72 0.27
C GLY A 19 -13.26 4.51 0.67
N MET A 20 -13.75 3.34 0.28
CA MET A 20 -13.06 2.08 0.56
C MET A 20 -13.05 1.24 -0.71
N LEU A 21 -11.87 0.78 -1.10
CA LEU A 21 -11.68 -0.09 -2.26
C LEU A 21 -11.11 -1.41 -1.79
N MET A 22 -11.48 -2.47 -2.49
CA MET A 22 -11.00 -3.82 -2.18
C MET A 22 -10.42 -4.47 -3.43
N ALA A 23 -9.36 -5.26 -3.22
CA ALA A 23 -8.77 -6.08 -4.28
C ALA A 23 -8.25 -7.36 -3.67
N GLU A 24 -8.19 -8.41 -4.48
CA GLU A 24 -7.61 -9.68 -4.05
C GLU A 24 -6.89 -10.35 -5.22
N ALA A 25 -5.91 -11.19 -4.89
CA ALA A 25 -5.21 -11.98 -5.88
C ALA A 25 -4.80 -13.31 -5.27
N PRO A 26 -4.75 -14.39 -6.07
CA PRO A 26 -4.27 -15.67 -5.59
C PRO A 26 -2.77 -15.62 -5.25
N SER A 27 -2.35 -16.38 -4.24
CA SER A 27 -0.95 -16.48 -3.85
C SER A 27 -0.21 -17.43 -4.80
N GLU A 28 -0.04 -16.99 -6.02
CA GLU A 28 0.66 -17.72 -7.07
C GLU A 28 1.89 -16.94 -7.53
N PRO A 29 3.01 -17.60 -7.85
CA PRO A 29 4.19 -16.91 -8.33
C PRO A 29 3.89 -16.01 -9.52
N GLY A 30 4.31 -14.75 -9.45
CA GLY A 30 4.06 -13.75 -10.47
C GLY A 30 2.78 -12.95 -10.31
N ALA A 31 1.92 -13.29 -9.36
CA ALA A 31 0.73 -12.48 -9.06
C ALA A 31 1.17 -11.10 -8.56
N ILE A 32 0.47 -10.06 -9.03
CA ILE A 32 0.86 -8.69 -8.75
C ILE A 32 -0.36 -7.80 -8.54
N MET A 33 -0.27 -6.91 -7.57
CA MET A 33 -1.27 -5.85 -7.34
C MET A 33 -0.55 -4.54 -7.08
N ARG A 34 -1.09 -3.45 -7.60
CA ARG A 34 -0.48 -2.12 -7.46
C ARG A 34 -1.46 -1.13 -6.85
N VAL A 35 -0.92 -0.17 -6.11
CA VAL A 35 -1.66 0.91 -5.47
C VAL A 35 -1.06 2.25 -5.93
N GLY A 36 -1.90 3.16 -6.40
CA GLY A 36 -1.46 4.47 -6.83
C GLY A 36 -2.55 5.25 -7.54
N ARG A 37 -2.17 6.36 -8.20
CA ARG A 37 -3.13 7.24 -8.88
C ARG A 37 -3.49 6.79 -10.30
N ASP A 38 -2.69 5.90 -10.89
CA ASP A 38 -2.90 5.48 -12.26
C ASP A 38 -3.92 4.33 -12.34
N LYS A 39 -5.12 4.65 -12.71
CA LYS A 39 -6.22 3.67 -12.81
C LYS A 39 -6.01 2.63 -13.92
N ALA A 40 -5.08 2.87 -14.86
CA ALA A 40 -4.82 1.93 -15.93
C ALA A 40 -3.98 0.73 -15.47
N VAL A 41 -3.18 0.90 -14.42
CA VAL A 41 -2.26 -0.15 -13.94
C VAL A 41 -2.49 -0.54 -12.48
N CYS A 42 -3.23 0.27 -11.70
CA CYS A 42 -3.45 0.02 -10.28
C CYS A 42 -4.80 -0.62 -10.03
N ARG A 43 -4.81 -1.65 -9.17
CA ARG A 43 -6.04 -2.29 -8.69
C ARG A 43 -6.73 -1.45 -7.64
N LEU A 44 -5.96 -0.75 -6.82
CA LEU A 44 -6.44 0.19 -5.81
C LEU A 44 -6.00 1.59 -6.23
N VAL A 45 -6.96 2.44 -6.54
CA VAL A 45 -6.70 3.76 -7.14
C VAL A 45 -6.99 4.85 -6.13
N THR A 46 -5.98 5.70 -5.87
CA THR A 46 -6.09 6.85 -4.98
C THR A 46 -6.61 8.07 -5.76
N PRO A 47 -7.12 9.11 -5.04
CA PRO A 47 -7.57 10.32 -5.72
C PRO A 47 -6.46 10.98 -6.54
N ASP A 48 -6.81 11.50 -7.73
CA ASP A 48 -5.85 12.10 -8.66
C ASP A 48 -5.15 13.33 -8.10
N ASP A 49 -5.78 14.06 -7.20
CA ASP A 49 -5.25 15.29 -6.61
C ASP A 49 -4.40 15.03 -5.35
N TRP A 50 -4.27 13.78 -4.94
CA TRP A 50 -3.43 13.39 -3.80
C TRP A 50 -2.00 13.18 -4.28
N LEU A 51 -1.28 14.28 -4.47
CA LEU A 51 0.04 14.27 -5.12
C LEU A 51 1.16 13.66 -4.28
N PHE A 52 0.93 13.40 -2.99
CA PHE A 52 1.89 12.65 -2.19
C PHE A 52 1.91 11.15 -2.54
N VAL A 53 0.95 10.70 -3.33
CA VAL A 53 0.90 9.35 -3.85
C VAL A 53 1.36 9.39 -5.31
N SER A 54 2.32 8.57 -5.67
CA SER A 54 2.81 8.45 -7.04
C SER A 54 1.78 7.73 -7.92
N ARG A 55 1.97 7.80 -9.23
CA ARG A 55 1.10 7.07 -10.19
C ARG A 55 1.04 5.58 -9.88
N VAL A 56 2.19 4.96 -9.61
CA VAL A 56 2.29 3.63 -9.02
C VAL A 56 3.14 3.78 -7.77
N HIS A 57 2.52 3.70 -6.61
CA HIS A 57 3.19 4.00 -5.35
C HIS A 57 3.68 2.73 -4.66
N LEU A 58 2.80 1.74 -4.56
CA LEU A 58 3.09 0.47 -3.92
C LEU A 58 2.85 -0.67 -4.90
N GLU A 59 3.66 -1.72 -4.78
CA GLU A 59 3.50 -2.94 -5.56
C GLU A 59 3.56 -4.14 -4.62
N PHE A 60 2.57 -5.01 -4.74
CA PHE A 60 2.54 -6.29 -4.04
C PHE A 60 2.84 -7.36 -5.07
N LEU A 61 3.94 -8.07 -4.90
CA LEU A 61 4.37 -9.11 -5.83
C LEU A 61 4.54 -10.43 -5.10
N CYS A 62 3.91 -11.48 -5.62
CA CYS A 62 4.08 -12.83 -5.10
C CYS A 62 5.30 -13.48 -5.73
N GLY A 63 6.26 -13.87 -4.91
CA GLY A 63 7.49 -14.53 -5.35
C GLY A 63 7.31 -16.02 -5.63
N PRO A 64 8.37 -16.69 -6.09
CA PRO A 64 8.31 -18.10 -6.48
C PRO A 64 8.06 -19.06 -5.31
N ASP A 65 8.24 -18.60 -4.08
CA ASP A 65 7.94 -19.33 -2.85
C ASP A 65 6.57 -19.01 -2.27
N ASN A 66 5.72 -18.34 -3.04
CA ASN A 66 4.39 -17.88 -2.62
C ASN A 66 4.43 -16.85 -1.48
N THR A 67 5.55 -16.19 -1.28
CA THR A 67 5.68 -15.08 -0.32
C THR A 67 5.41 -13.77 -1.02
N TRP A 68 4.49 -12.99 -0.47
CA TRP A 68 4.20 -11.66 -0.98
C TRP A 68 5.23 -10.66 -0.48
N HIS A 69 5.71 -9.80 -1.38
CA HIS A 69 6.63 -8.71 -1.07
C HIS A 69 5.94 -7.38 -1.37
N LEU A 70 6.05 -6.47 -0.41
CA LEU A 70 5.58 -5.10 -0.57
C LEU A 70 6.77 -4.24 -0.99
N SER A 71 6.64 -3.53 -2.11
CA SER A 71 7.65 -2.60 -2.60
C SER A 71 7.10 -1.19 -2.65
N TRP A 72 7.89 -0.22 -2.18
CA TRP A 72 7.63 1.20 -2.39
C TRP A 72 8.42 1.63 -3.62
N LEU A 73 7.73 1.81 -4.73
CA LEU A 73 8.38 2.07 -6.01
C LEU A 73 8.93 3.49 -6.06
N GLN A 74 10.19 3.61 -6.46
CA GLN A 74 10.85 4.89 -6.61
C GLN A 74 10.35 5.54 -7.90
N GLY A 75 9.75 6.74 -7.77
CA GLY A 75 9.29 7.53 -8.90
C GLY A 75 10.39 8.44 -9.44
N SER A 76 9.98 9.47 -10.18
CA SER A 76 10.90 10.44 -10.77
C SER A 76 11.50 11.43 -9.76
N GLN A 77 10.96 11.50 -8.56
CA GLN A 77 11.44 12.41 -7.53
C GLN A 77 12.56 11.78 -6.71
N PRO A 78 13.64 12.51 -6.42
CA PRO A 78 14.71 12.00 -5.57
C PRO A 78 14.27 11.81 -4.12
N ASP A 79 13.38 12.67 -3.62
CA ASP A 79 12.83 12.59 -2.27
C ASP A 79 11.33 12.42 -2.33
N PRO A 80 10.75 11.45 -1.59
CA PRO A 80 9.32 11.27 -1.58
C PRO A 80 8.64 12.33 -0.72
N SER A 81 7.40 12.66 -1.06
CA SER A 81 6.55 13.55 -0.26
C SER A 81 5.66 12.79 0.72
N SER A 82 5.91 11.51 0.89
CA SER A 82 5.17 10.64 1.81
C SER A 82 6.13 9.72 2.55
N GLU A 83 5.58 9.01 3.54
CA GLU A 83 6.27 7.94 4.25
C GLU A 83 5.41 6.69 4.17
N VAL A 84 6.06 5.53 4.08
CA VAL A 84 5.37 4.24 4.05
C VAL A 84 5.78 3.43 5.26
N ARG A 85 4.80 2.95 6.01
CA ARG A 85 5.00 2.08 7.16
C ARG A 85 4.20 0.81 7.02
N LEU A 86 4.78 -0.30 7.45
CA LEU A 86 4.10 -1.58 7.56
C LEU A 86 3.88 -1.89 9.03
N VAL A 87 2.62 -2.09 9.41
CA VAL A 87 2.23 -2.39 10.78
C VAL A 87 1.63 -3.79 10.82
N VAL A 88 2.22 -4.66 11.63
CA VAL A 88 1.73 -6.02 11.85
C VAL A 88 1.69 -6.27 13.35
N GLY A 89 0.49 -6.35 13.92
CA GLY A 89 0.32 -6.49 15.36
C GLY A 89 0.92 -5.29 16.10
N GLU A 90 1.89 -5.56 16.96
CA GLU A 90 2.61 -4.53 17.70
C GLU A 90 3.86 -4.04 16.97
N TYR A 91 4.20 -4.65 15.83
CA TYR A 91 5.36 -4.27 15.04
C TYR A 91 5.02 -3.21 14.03
N ALA A 92 5.84 -2.16 13.98
CA ALA A 92 5.78 -1.16 12.93
C ALA A 92 7.17 -1.00 12.35
N GLN A 93 7.29 -1.07 11.03
CA GLN A 93 8.56 -0.83 10.36
C GLN A 93 8.37 0.15 9.21
N THR A 94 9.38 0.97 8.98
CA THR A 94 9.39 1.89 7.85
C THR A 94 9.85 1.15 6.61
N VAL A 95 9.11 1.30 5.52
CA VAL A 95 9.52 0.79 4.21
C VAL A 95 10.38 1.86 3.56
N PRO A 96 11.63 1.56 3.20
CA PRO A 96 12.49 2.57 2.56
C PRO A 96 12.02 2.88 1.15
N TYR A 97 12.23 4.12 0.73
CA TYR A 97 11.90 4.56 -0.63
C TYR A 97 12.72 3.77 -1.65
N GLY A 98 12.02 3.13 -2.59
CA GLY A 98 12.65 2.22 -3.55
C GLY A 98 12.98 0.84 -3.00
N GLY A 99 12.64 0.56 -1.74
CA GLY A 99 12.90 -0.73 -1.11
C GLY A 99 11.71 -1.65 -1.09
N SER A 100 11.92 -2.88 -0.62
CA SER A 100 10.86 -3.86 -0.48
C SER A 100 11.02 -4.65 0.81
N VAL A 101 9.89 -5.14 1.32
CA VAL A 101 9.83 -5.95 2.53
C VAL A 101 8.89 -7.14 2.30
N PRO A 102 9.17 -8.31 2.89
CA PRO A 102 8.24 -9.43 2.81
C PRO A 102 7.04 -9.22 3.72
N LEU A 103 5.87 -9.67 3.27
CA LEU A 103 4.68 -9.74 4.12
C LEU A 103 4.69 -11.07 4.89
N PRO A 104 4.08 -11.11 6.09
CA PRO A 104 4.01 -12.35 6.85
C PRO A 104 3.18 -13.39 6.10
N ARG A 105 3.54 -14.66 6.27
CA ARG A 105 2.76 -15.77 5.74
C ARG A 105 1.61 -16.04 6.67
N GLY A 106 0.42 -15.71 6.18
CA GLY A 106 -0.78 -15.80 7.00
C GLY A 106 -0.89 -14.66 7.98
N GLY A 107 -2.10 -14.18 8.19
CA GLY A 107 -2.37 -13.10 9.11
C GLY A 107 -2.73 -11.80 8.43
N ALA A 108 -2.80 -10.76 9.22
CA ALA A 108 -3.29 -9.46 8.78
C ALA A 108 -2.38 -8.34 9.26
N GLY A 109 -2.44 -7.23 8.56
CA GLY A 109 -1.70 -6.04 8.94
C GLY A 109 -2.19 -4.84 8.14
N GLU A 110 -1.41 -3.76 8.20
CA GLU A 110 -1.79 -2.50 7.56
C GLU A 110 -0.55 -1.80 7.01
N ILE A 111 -0.69 -1.23 5.82
CA ILE A 111 0.32 -0.37 5.24
C ILE A 111 -0.23 1.05 5.27
N ILE A 112 0.55 1.99 5.81
CA ILE A 112 0.15 3.38 5.94
C ILE A 112 1.05 4.23 5.07
N VAL A 113 0.43 4.93 4.11
CA VAL A 113 1.11 5.94 3.30
C VAL A 113 0.71 7.30 3.84
N GLN A 114 1.64 7.95 4.54
CA GLN A 114 1.38 9.20 5.23
C GLN A 114 1.93 10.38 4.43
N ASP A 115 1.09 11.41 4.21
CA ASP A 115 1.53 12.67 3.61
C ASP A 115 2.43 13.41 4.60
N ARG A 116 3.65 13.74 4.17
CA ARG A 116 4.61 14.47 5.01
C ARG A 116 4.23 15.92 5.25
N THR A 117 3.42 16.49 4.37
CA THR A 117 3.09 17.91 4.38
C THR A 117 1.66 18.21 4.78
N GLY A 118 0.86 17.18 5.02
CA GLY A 118 -0.53 17.36 5.35
C GLY A 118 -1.11 16.22 6.19
N PRO A 119 -2.37 16.34 6.58
CA PRO A 119 -3.01 15.35 7.46
C PRO A 119 -3.58 14.14 6.73
N ARG A 120 -3.35 14.02 5.42
CA ARG A 120 -3.93 12.93 4.61
C ARG A 120 -3.09 11.68 4.69
N SER A 121 -3.76 10.53 4.62
CA SER A 121 -3.09 9.24 4.55
C SER A 121 -3.89 8.25 3.72
N VAL A 122 -3.19 7.24 3.21
CA VAL A 122 -3.80 6.09 2.55
C VAL A 122 -3.49 4.87 3.40
N ASN A 123 -4.52 4.18 3.88
CA ASN A 123 -4.38 3.00 4.71
C ASN A 123 -4.78 1.79 3.90
N VAL A 124 -3.86 0.84 3.72
CA VAL A 124 -4.10 -0.41 3.01
C VAL A 124 -4.02 -1.54 4.01
N GLY A 125 -5.18 -2.05 4.40
CA GLY A 125 -5.26 -3.24 5.21
C GLY A 125 -5.02 -4.47 4.36
N PHE A 126 -4.30 -5.45 4.86
CA PHE A 126 -4.11 -6.70 4.15
C PHE A 126 -4.45 -7.89 5.02
N TYR A 127 -4.94 -8.94 4.37
CA TYR A 127 -5.15 -10.24 4.97
C TYR A 127 -4.56 -11.29 4.04
N HIS A 128 -3.59 -12.03 4.53
CA HIS A 128 -2.93 -13.09 3.77
C HIS A 128 -3.33 -14.44 4.33
N GLU A 129 -4.12 -15.16 3.57
CA GLU A 129 -4.51 -16.52 3.90
C GLU A 129 -3.42 -17.46 3.37
N GLY A 130 -2.70 -18.00 4.29
CA GLY A 130 -1.55 -18.86 3.99
C GLY A 130 -1.88 -20.31 3.76
#